data_5f7bacdf8736710d2f87bc8a6ee8c185
#
_entry.id   5f7bacdf8736710d2f87bc8a6ee8c185
#
_cell.length_a   1.000
_cell.length_b   1.000
_cell.length_c   1.000
_cell.angle_alpha   90.00
_cell.angle_beta   90.00
_cell.angle_gamma   90.00
#
_symmetry.space_group_name_H-M   'P 1'
#
loop_
_entity.id
_entity.type
_entity.pdbx_description
1 polymer ?
#
loop_
_entity_poly.entity_id
_entity_poly.type
_entity_poly.pdbx_seq_one_letter_code
_entity_poly.pdbx_strand_id
1 'polypeptide(L)'
;MNFVWRDAGRTVVFEAGGVEAAPKLLAEHSMEPFELLTTSRHLDAGAAVADAAIAVHELPPADPATAVPEAAAALLGSVRSLHLVALGGGRTIDTAKAIGSVSGARVAAIPTTMSGAEMTGIHRLPAGAETQVKELVRPTLVIADPEAMTSAPEPELRASSMNALAHGADSLYTPFANPVSQMTALRGAELIATSLDEAPAERNRAALAQGSILSGYAIDSGSFSLHHVVCQTLVRVCGGAHASVNAAILPRAMSFMASRAPDGLEPLATAVGTTPDGIEARLLELGGNPPRLGDQGTDPNNLPEALDAMLLRPELAFTPEPPTRDELEQLIDAAW
;
A
#
# COMPACT_ATOMS: atom_id res chain seq x y z
N MET A 1 1.01 16.69 24.54
CA MET A 1 1.29 16.52 23.11
C MET A 1 0.36 17.44 22.33
N ASN A 2 0.88 18.26 21.41
CA ASN A 2 0.06 19.06 20.50
C ASN A 2 0.06 18.39 19.13
N PHE A 3 -1.10 18.14 18.56
CA PHE A 3 -1.20 17.54 17.23
C PHE A 3 -2.36 18.14 16.44
N VAL A 4 -2.30 18.02 15.11
CA VAL A 4 -3.39 18.33 14.19
C VAL A 4 -3.72 17.07 13.43
N TRP A 5 -4.97 16.63 13.51
CA TRP A 5 -5.50 15.53 12.72
C TRP A 5 -6.61 16.05 11.81
N ARG A 6 -6.60 15.58 10.56
CA ARG A 6 -7.63 15.93 9.58
C ARG A 6 -8.15 14.66 8.94
N ASP A 7 -9.45 14.48 8.96
CA ASP A 7 -10.16 13.49 8.17
C ASP A 7 -10.51 14.08 6.80
N ALA A 8 -10.39 13.26 5.75
CA ALA A 8 -10.62 13.69 4.37
C ALA A 8 -12.05 13.41 3.89
N GLY A 9 -12.97 13.07 4.78
CA GLY A 9 -14.38 12.86 4.45
C GLY A 9 -14.65 11.64 3.56
N ARG A 10 -13.81 10.59 3.63
CA ARG A 10 -14.04 9.34 2.90
C ARG A 10 -15.07 8.44 3.60
N THR A 11 -15.70 7.57 2.81
CA THR A 11 -16.52 6.47 3.32
C THR A 11 -15.81 5.15 3.06
N VAL A 12 -15.76 4.28 4.06
CA VAL A 12 -15.30 2.90 3.94
C VAL A 12 -16.47 1.99 4.25
N VAL A 13 -16.89 1.21 3.28
CA VAL A 13 -17.84 0.10 3.44
C VAL A 13 -17.02 -1.17 3.55
N PHE A 14 -17.11 -1.86 4.67
CA PHE A 14 -16.37 -3.09 4.93
C PHE A 14 -17.36 -4.23 5.12
N GLU A 15 -17.53 -5.07 4.10
CA GLU A 15 -18.47 -6.20 4.15
C GLU A 15 -18.05 -7.32 3.19
N ALA A 16 -18.31 -8.57 3.59
CA ALA A 16 -18.15 -9.73 2.71
C ALA A 16 -19.21 -9.68 1.60
N GLY A 17 -18.82 -10.02 0.35
CA GLY A 17 -19.70 -9.87 -0.81
C GLY A 17 -19.80 -8.42 -1.31
N GLY A 18 -18.97 -7.53 -0.80
CA GLY A 18 -18.94 -6.13 -1.19
C GLY A 18 -18.69 -5.89 -2.67
N VAL A 19 -17.93 -6.77 -3.35
CA VAL A 19 -17.72 -6.70 -4.81
C VAL A 19 -19.04 -6.91 -5.56
N GLU A 20 -19.84 -7.89 -5.17
CA GLU A 20 -21.16 -8.16 -5.79
C GLU A 20 -22.17 -7.05 -5.47
N ALA A 21 -22.13 -6.53 -4.25
CA ALA A 21 -22.99 -5.43 -3.80
C ALA A 21 -22.55 -4.05 -4.34
N ALA A 22 -21.37 -3.93 -4.95
CA ALA A 22 -20.76 -2.67 -5.33
C ALA A 22 -21.65 -1.77 -6.23
N PRO A 23 -22.40 -2.27 -7.23
CA PRO A 23 -23.28 -1.39 -8.02
C PRO A 23 -24.29 -0.63 -7.15
N LYS A 24 -24.90 -1.32 -6.20
CA LYS A 24 -25.85 -0.70 -5.25
C LYS A 24 -25.14 0.31 -4.33
N LEU A 25 -24.00 -0.05 -3.78
CA LEU A 25 -23.21 0.82 -2.92
C LEU A 25 -22.72 2.07 -3.65
N LEU A 26 -22.28 1.94 -4.91
CA LEU A 26 -21.89 3.06 -5.76
C LEU A 26 -23.06 4.04 -5.98
N ALA A 27 -24.27 3.53 -6.26
CA ALA A 27 -25.47 4.35 -6.40
C ALA A 27 -25.82 5.08 -5.09
N GLU A 28 -25.82 4.37 -3.95
CA GLU A 28 -26.11 4.94 -2.63
C GLU A 28 -25.14 6.06 -2.23
N HIS A 29 -23.88 5.99 -2.71
CA HIS A 29 -22.85 6.99 -2.45
C HIS A 29 -22.66 8.01 -3.60
N SER A 30 -23.62 8.09 -4.53
CA SER A 30 -23.61 9.06 -5.63
C SER A 30 -22.34 8.99 -6.49
N MET A 31 -21.93 7.75 -6.81
CA MET A 31 -20.81 7.47 -7.71
C MET A 31 -21.27 7.04 -9.11
N GLU A 32 -22.53 7.26 -9.46
CA GLU A 32 -23.09 6.99 -10.81
C GLU A 32 -23.30 8.28 -11.61
N PRO A 33 -23.24 8.23 -12.94
CA PRO A 33 -22.68 7.14 -13.74
C PRO A 33 -21.16 7.08 -13.61
N PHE A 34 -20.55 5.90 -13.73
CA PHE A 34 -19.10 5.71 -13.56
C PHE A 34 -18.47 4.94 -14.71
N GLU A 35 -17.16 5.13 -14.89
CA GLU A 35 -16.31 4.28 -15.70
C GLU A 35 -15.48 3.36 -14.80
N LEU A 36 -15.33 2.09 -15.20
CA LEU A 36 -14.57 1.09 -14.45
C LEU A 36 -13.15 0.98 -14.99
N LEU A 37 -12.15 1.05 -14.10
CA LEU A 37 -10.76 0.70 -14.36
C LEU A 37 -10.45 -0.62 -13.65
N THR A 38 -10.02 -1.63 -14.40
CA THR A 38 -9.74 -2.97 -13.87
C THR A 38 -8.66 -3.68 -14.69
N THR A 39 -8.44 -4.97 -14.43
CA THR A 39 -7.60 -5.87 -15.22
C THR A 39 -8.40 -7.10 -15.62
N SER A 40 -8.01 -7.78 -16.71
CA SER A 40 -8.67 -9.02 -17.17
C SER A 40 -8.88 -10.03 -16.05
N ARG A 41 -7.91 -10.15 -15.15
CA ARG A 41 -7.97 -11.06 -13.99
C ARG A 41 -9.20 -10.84 -13.09
N HIS A 42 -9.72 -9.62 -13.01
CA HIS A 42 -10.80 -9.27 -12.09
C HIS A 42 -12.17 -9.07 -12.77
N LEU A 43 -12.23 -9.20 -14.09
CA LEU A 43 -13.49 -9.01 -14.84
C LEU A 43 -14.56 -10.03 -14.45
N ASP A 44 -14.19 -11.30 -14.32
CA ASP A 44 -15.16 -12.35 -13.97
C ASP A 44 -15.72 -12.16 -12.54
N ALA A 45 -14.83 -11.94 -11.57
CA ALA A 45 -15.24 -11.69 -10.19
C ALA A 45 -15.98 -10.36 -10.00
N GLY A 46 -15.72 -9.38 -10.86
CA GLY A 46 -16.31 -8.04 -10.86
C GLY A 46 -17.38 -7.84 -11.94
N ALA A 47 -17.97 -8.91 -12.49
CA ALA A 47 -18.92 -8.83 -13.60
C ALA A 47 -20.08 -7.86 -13.30
N ALA A 48 -20.65 -7.91 -12.10
CA ALA A 48 -21.73 -7.01 -11.70
C ALA A 48 -21.31 -5.52 -11.76
N VAL A 49 -20.05 -5.20 -11.42
CA VAL A 49 -19.50 -3.83 -11.49
C VAL A 49 -19.26 -3.44 -12.94
N ALA A 50 -18.75 -4.36 -13.76
CA ALA A 50 -18.50 -4.13 -15.17
C ALA A 50 -19.79 -3.90 -15.97
N ASP A 51 -20.84 -4.66 -15.67
CA ASP A 51 -22.16 -4.53 -16.30
C ASP A 51 -22.87 -3.21 -15.93
N ALA A 52 -22.59 -2.67 -14.74
CA ALA A 52 -23.14 -1.38 -14.29
C ALA A 52 -22.33 -0.16 -14.80
N ALA A 53 -21.13 -0.35 -15.28
CA ALA A 53 -20.27 0.73 -15.77
C ALA A 53 -20.69 1.22 -17.16
N ILE A 54 -20.58 2.52 -17.43
CA ILE A 54 -20.84 3.09 -18.79
C ILE A 54 -19.68 2.82 -19.74
N ALA A 55 -18.49 2.53 -19.24
CA ALA A 55 -17.32 2.06 -19.97
C ALA A 55 -16.38 1.26 -19.06
N VAL A 56 -15.64 0.33 -19.64
CA VAL A 56 -14.63 -0.47 -18.92
C VAL A 56 -13.28 -0.23 -19.57
N HIS A 57 -12.30 0.17 -18.76
CA HIS A 57 -10.90 0.37 -19.14
C HIS A 57 -10.07 -0.76 -18.54
N GLU A 58 -9.54 -1.62 -19.39
CA GLU A 58 -8.70 -2.73 -18.96
C GLU A 58 -7.23 -2.31 -18.95
N LEU A 59 -6.57 -2.45 -17.81
CA LEU A 59 -5.13 -2.27 -17.68
C LEU A 59 -4.39 -3.52 -18.20
N PRO A 60 -3.35 -3.33 -19.02
CA PRO A 60 -2.49 -4.44 -19.42
C PRO A 60 -1.79 -5.08 -18.21
N PRO A 61 -1.21 -6.30 -18.35
CA PRO A 61 -0.37 -6.90 -17.31
C PRO A 61 0.71 -5.92 -16.80
N ALA A 62 1.13 -6.11 -15.56
CA ALA A 62 2.15 -5.26 -14.94
C ALA A 62 3.50 -5.44 -15.66
N ASP A 63 4.08 -4.34 -16.11
CA ASP A 63 5.36 -4.23 -16.80
C ASP A 63 5.93 -2.84 -16.49
N PRO A 64 7.24 -2.60 -16.51
CA PRO A 64 7.81 -1.26 -16.36
C PRO A 64 7.23 -0.22 -17.33
N ALA A 65 6.97 -0.62 -18.59
CA ALA A 65 6.35 0.25 -19.61
C ALA A 65 4.84 0.51 -19.37
N THR A 66 4.20 -0.23 -18.46
CA THR A 66 2.80 -0.07 -18.05
C THR A 66 2.68 0.27 -16.56
N ALA A 67 3.72 0.87 -15.98
CA ALA A 67 3.67 1.40 -14.62
C ALA A 67 2.60 2.48 -14.49
N VAL A 68 2.28 2.89 -13.25
CA VAL A 68 1.20 3.84 -12.99
C VAL A 68 1.26 5.12 -13.84
N PRO A 69 2.42 5.80 -14.00
CA PRO A 69 2.49 7.01 -14.82
C PRO A 69 2.12 6.80 -16.28
N GLU A 70 2.65 5.75 -16.88
CA GLU A 70 2.45 5.41 -18.30
C GLU A 70 1.01 4.93 -18.54
N ALA A 71 0.50 4.07 -17.66
CA ALA A 71 -0.87 3.57 -17.73
C ALA A 71 -1.89 4.71 -17.58
N ALA A 72 -1.67 5.62 -16.64
CA ALA A 72 -2.53 6.77 -16.44
C ALA A 72 -2.49 7.72 -17.66
N ALA A 73 -1.30 8.01 -18.19
CA ALA A 73 -1.14 8.86 -19.38
C ALA A 73 -1.87 8.28 -20.61
N ALA A 74 -1.78 6.96 -20.81
CA ALA A 74 -2.46 6.28 -21.92
C ALA A 74 -3.99 6.37 -21.84
N LEU A 75 -4.56 6.39 -20.63
CA LEU A 75 -6.01 6.39 -20.40
C LEU A 75 -6.60 7.77 -20.17
N LEU A 76 -5.78 8.77 -19.82
CA LEU A 76 -6.25 10.11 -19.46
C LEU A 76 -7.16 10.75 -20.53
N GLY A 77 -6.86 10.51 -21.81
CA GLY A 77 -7.66 10.97 -22.93
C GLY A 77 -8.94 10.18 -23.21
N SER A 78 -9.12 9.01 -22.60
CA SER A 78 -10.25 8.09 -22.83
C SER A 78 -11.32 8.18 -21.74
N VAL A 79 -10.93 8.47 -20.50
CA VAL A 79 -11.86 8.65 -19.38
C VAL A 79 -12.65 9.94 -19.55
N ARG A 80 -13.97 9.86 -19.46
CA ARG A 80 -14.91 10.99 -19.65
C ARG A 80 -15.81 11.24 -18.45
N SER A 81 -16.06 10.20 -17.63
CA SER A 81 -16.91 10.33 -16.45
C SER A 81 -16.25 11.18 -15.35
N LEU A 82 -17.10 11.82 -14.55
CA LEU A 82 -16.70 12.47 -13.31
C LEU A 82 -16.51 11.46 -12.15
N HIS A 83 -16.84 10.18 -12.37
CA HIS A 83 -16.67 9.12 -11.40
C HIS A 83 -15.87 7.98 -12.05
N LEU A 84 -14.80 7.58 -11.37
CA LEU A 84 -13.94 6.48 -11.80
C LEU A 84 -13.88 5.44 -10.68
N VAL A 85 -14.28 4.22 -10.99
CA VAL A 85 -14.22 3.09 -10.06
C VAL A 85 -13.01 2.23 -10.39
N ALA A 86 -12.16 1.97 -9.42
CA ALA A 86 -10.99 1.09 -9.56
C ALA A 86 -11.26 -0.25 -8.86
N LEU A 87 -11.41 -1.33 -9.62
CA LEU A 87 -11.49 -2.69 -9.11
C LEU A 87 -10.17 -3.41 -9.37
N GLY A 88 -9.38 -3.65 -8.31
CA GLY A 88 -8.09 -4.31 -8.45
C GLY A 88 -7.11 -4.03 -7.33
N GLY A 89 -5.86 -4.39 -7.55
CA GLY A 89 -4.76 -4.12 -6.62
C GLY A 89 -4.24 -2.67 -6.69
N GLY A 90 -3.17 -2.40 -5.95
CA GLY A 90 -2.59 -1.06 -5.80
C GLY A 90 -2.31 -0.33 -7.11
N ARG A 91 -1.76 -1.01 -8.13
CA ARG A 91 -1.51 -0.40 -9.45
C ARG A 91 -2.80 0.13 -10.09
N THR A 92 -3.88 -0.63 -10.05
CA THR A 92 -5.16 -0.24 -10.62
C THR A 92 -5.72 0.99 -9.89
N ILE A 93 -5.69 0.97 -8.56
CA ILE A 93 -6.20 2.07 -7.73
C ILE A 93 -5.35 3.33 -7.93
N ASP A 94 -4.02 3.20 -7.91
CA ASP A 94 -3.12 4.34 -8.11
C ASP A 94 -3.22 4.92 -9.53
N THR A 95 -3.47 4.09 -10.55
CA THR A 95 -3.75 4.58 -11.91
C THR A 95 -5.03 5.41 -11.96
N ALA A 96 -6.11 4.95 -11.29
CA ALA A 96 -7.34 5.73 -11.19
C ALA A 96 -7.14 7.06 -10.45
N LYS A 97 -6.39 7.05 -9.34
CA LYS A 97 -6.03 8.26 -8.60
C LYS A 97 -5.23 9.23 -9.46
N ALA A 98 -4.23 8.71 -10.20
CA ALA A 98 -3.42 9.51 -11.11
C ALA A 98 -4.27 10.16 -12.22
N ILE A 99 -5.22 9.43 -12.81
CA ILE A 99 -6.19 9.99 -13.77
C ILE A 99 -7.06 11.05 -13.09
N GLY A 100 -7.61 10.75 -11.92
CA GLY A 100 -8.46 11.65 -11.15
C GLY A 100 -7.76 12.97 -10.80
N SER A 101 -6.44 12.92 -10.50
CA SER A 101 -5.65 14.12 -10.15
C SER A 101 -5.57 15.16 -11.25
N VAL A 102 -5.70 14.76 -12.51
CA VAL A 102 -5.69 15.64 -13.67
C VAL A 102 -7.12 15.94 -14.14
N SER A 103 -7.95 14.90 -14.31
CA SER A 103 -9.32 15.06 -14.82
C SER A 103 -10.26 15.74 -13.83
N GLY A 104 -10.03 15.56 -12.52
CA GLY A 104 -10.93 15.98 -11.45
C GLY A 104 -12.03 14.94 -11.16
N ALA A 105 -11.92 13.73 -11.72
CA ALA A 105 -12.86 12.65 -11.43
C ALA A 105 -12.73 12.21 -9.98
N ARG A 106 -13.88 11.96 -9.32
CA ARG A 106 -13.95 11.32 -8.01
C ARG A 106 -13.62 9.84 -8.17
N VAL A 107 -12.82 9.30 -7.26
CA VAL A 107 -12.39 7.90 -7.32
C VAL A 107 -13.08 7.10 -6.22
N ALA A 108 -13.67 5.94 -6.61
CA ALA A 108 -14.02 4.87 -5.70
C ALA A 108 -13.04 3.70 -5.89
N ALA A 109 -12.68 3.02 -4.81
CA ALA A 109 -11.77 1.88 -4.84
C ALA A 109 -12.45 0.61 -4.30
N ILE A 110 -12.27 -0.49 -5.03
CA ILE A 110 -12.65 -1.85 -4.65
C ILE A 110 -11.37 -2.68 -4.62
N PRO A 111 -10.63 -2.73 -3.49
CA PRO A 111 -9.34 -3.36 -3.42
C PRO A 111 -9.42 -4.88 -3.49
N THR A 112 -8.49 -5.51 -4.21
CA THR A 112 -8.30 -6.97 -4.28
C THR A 112 -6.95 -7.42 -3.72
N THR A 113 -6.22 -6.51 -3.09
CA THR A 113 -4.95 -6.74 -2.39
C THR A 113 -4.87 -5.81 -1.18
N MET A 114 -3.95 -6.07 -0.29
CA MET A 114 -3.70 -5.24 0.91
C MET A 114 -2.62 -4.18 0.63
N SER A 115 -2.77 -3.44 -0.47
CA SER A 115 -1.78 -2.45 -0.91
C SER A 115 -1.83 -1.11 -0.17
N GLY A 116 -2.94 -0.79 0.51
CA GLY A 116 -3.18 0.51 1.14
C GLY A 116 -3.47 1.67 0.17
N ALA A 117 -3.40 1.43 -1.15
CA ALA A 117 -3.64 2.46 -2.16
C ALA A 117 -5.05 3.07 -2.06
N GLU A 118 -6.04 2.26 -1.66
CA GLU A 118 -7.42 2.65 -1.41
C GLU A 118 -7.56 3.63 -0.23
N MET A 119 -6.62 3.61 0.70
CA MET A 119 -6.67 4.41 1.92
C MET A 119 -5.82 5.67 1.87
N THR A 120 -4.97 5.84 0.84
CA THR A 120 -3.98 6.92 0.80
C THR A 120 -4.20 7.92 -0.34
N GLY A 121 -3.78 9.18 -0.12
CA GLY A 121 -3.57 10.18 -1.16
C GLY A 121 -2.21 10.05 -1.87
N ILE A 122 -1.42 9.05 -1.53
CA ILE A 122 -0.09 8.82 -2.13
C ILE A 122 -0.27 8.07 -3.45
N HIS A 123 0.19 8.65 -4.54
CA HIS A 123 0.25 8.00 -5.85
C HIS A 123 1.27 8.70 -6.77
N ARG A 124 1.70 8.01 -7.83
CA ARG A 124 2.54 8.61 -8.87
C ARG A 124 1.67 9.44 -9.81
N LEU A 125 2.28 10.42 -10.49
CA LEU A 125 1.58 11.30 -11.43
C LEU A 125 1.58 10.71 -12.84
N PRO A 126 0.60 11.06 -13.71
CA PRO A 126 0.60 10.61 -15.10
C PRO A 126 1.81 11.16 -15.86
N ALA A 127 2.49 10.31 -16.63
CA ALA A 127 3.66 10.70 -17.39
C ALA A 127 3.31 11.82 -18.40
N GLY A 128 4.10 12.90 -18.39
CA GLY A 128 3.90 14.06 -19.28
C GLY A 128 2.71 14.95 -18.94
N ALA A 129 2.00 14.71 -17.83
CA ALA A 129 0.89 15.52 -17.34
C ALA A 129 1.10 16.06 -15.91
N GLU A 130 2.31 15.99 -15.38
CA GLU A 130 2.66 16.34 -14.00
C GLU A 130 2.28 17.80 -13.66
N THR A 131 2.42 18.72 -14.63
CA THR A 131 2.07 20.14 -14.47
C THR A 131 0.56 20.41 -14.53
N GLN A 132 -0.26 19.42 -14.93
CA GLN A 132 -1.70 19.54 -15.03
C GLN A 132 -2.41 19.04 -13.76
N VAL A 133 -1.66 18.42 -12.84
CA VAL A 133 -2.18 17.90 -11.59
C VAL A 133 -2.71 19.03 -10.71
N LYS A 134 -3.96 18.93 -10.30
CA LYS A 134 -4.63 19.89 -9.42
C LYS A 134 -4.36 19.60 -7.96
N GLU A 135 -4.50 18.31 -7.59
CA GLU A 135 -4.27 17.81 -6.23
C GLU A 135 -4.02 16.31 -6.27
N LEU A 136 -3.40 15.77 -5.23
CA LEU A 136 -3.32 14.32 -5.04
C LEU A 136 -4.69 13.77 -4.63
N VAL A 137 -5.08 12.66 -5.25
CA VAL A 137 -6.42 12.08 -5.08
C VAL A 137 -6.39 10.95 -4.05
N ARG A 138 -7.30 11.03 -3.10
CA ARG A 138 -7.67 9.94 -2.20
C ARG A 138 -9.05 9.42 -2.61
N PRO A 139 -9.26 8.08 -2.66
CA PRO A 139 -10.59 7.55 -2.92
C PRO A 139 -11.62 8.08 -1.91
N THR A 140 -12.76 8.54 -2.40
CA THR A 140 -13.84 9.08 -1.57
C THR A 140 -14.78 7.99 -1.06
N LEU A 141 -14.79 6.84 -1.76
CA LEU A 141 -15.49 5.63 -1.36
C LEU A 141 -14.54 4.45 -1.49
N VAL A 142 -14.47 3.63 -0.46
CA VAL A 142 -13.76 2.35 -0.45
C VAL A 142 -14.77 1.26 -0.16
N ILE A 143 -14.89 0.27 -1.04
CA ILE A 143 -15.69 -0.93 -0.82
C ILE A 143 -14.72 -2.06 -0.55
N ALA A 144 -14.48 -2.34 0.71
CA ALA A 144 -13.50 -3.30 1.19
C ALA A 144 -14.19 -4.65 1.44
N ASP A 145 -14.05 -5.56 0.48
CA ASP A 145 -14.50 -6.94 0.60
C ASP A 145 -13.37 -7.81 1.13
N PRO A 146 -13.45 -8.36 2.34
CA PRO A 146 -12.39 -9.19 2.91
C PRO A 146 -12.04 -10.42 2.04
N GLU A 147 -13.02 -11.00 1.35
CA GLU A 147 -12.79 -12.16 0.50
C GLU A 147 -11.97 -11.77 -0.74
N ALA A 148 -12.31 -10.66 -1.37
CA ALA A 148 -11.58 -10.13 -2.51
C ALA A 148 -10.16 -9.70 -2.13
N MET A 149 -10.01 -8.96 -1.03
CA MET A 149 -8.71 -8.44 -0.55
C MET A 149 -7.72 -9.55 -0.19
N THR A 150 -8.22 -10.71 0.21
CA THR A 150 -7.41 -11.84 0.68
C THR A 150 -7.45 -13.06 -0.25
N SER A 151 -7.85 -12.87 -1.50
CA SER A 151 -8.02 -13.94 -2.49
C SER A 151 -6.71 -14.44 -3.12
N ALA A 152 -5.60 -13.73 -2.93
CA ALA A 152 -4.30 -14.11 -3.48
C ALA A 152 -3.79 -15.45 -2.90
N PRO A 153 -2.96 -16.19 -3.65
CA PRO A 153 -2.24 -17.34 -3.13
C PRO A 153 -1.40 -16.99 -1.89
N GLU A 154 -1.11 -17.98 -1.03
CA GLU A 154 -0.48 -17.75 0.28
C GLU A 154 0.83 -16.93 0.24
N PRO A 155 1.78 -17.15 -0.69
CA PRO A 155 3.01 -16.35 -0.74
C PRO A 155 2.73 -14.86 -1.02
N GLU A 156 1.86 -14.59 -1.99
CA GLU A 156 1.47 -13.22 -2.37
C GLU A 156 0.60 -12.57 -1.29
N LEU A 157 -0.26 -13.35 -0.63
CA LEU A 157 -1.06 -12.89 0.49
C LEU A 157 -0.17 -12.44 1.65
N ARG A 158 0.83 -13.26 2.04
CA ARG A 158 1.80 -12.88 3.07
C ARG A 158 2.60 -11.66 2.68
N ALA A 159 3.14 -11.60 1.47
CA ALA A 159 3.88 -10.44 1.00
C ALA A 159 3.03 -9.15 1.02
N SER A 160 1.78 -9.24 0.60
CA SER A 160 0.83 -8.12 0.66
C SER A 160 0.48 -7.73 2.10
N SER A 161 0.36 -8.70 3.01
CA SER A 161 0.15 -8.46 4.44
C SER A 161 1.35 -7.76 5.09
N MET A 162 2.57 -8.17 4.74
CA MET A 162 3.79 -7.51 5.22
C MET A 162 3.90 -6.07 4.71
N ASN A 163 3.48 -5.80 3.47
CA ASN A 163 3.38 -4.43 2.97
C ASN A 163 2.35 -3.61 3.77
N ALA A 164 1.18 -4.18 4.07
CA ALA A 164 0.19 -3.51 4.92
C ALA A 164 0.72 -3.25 6.34
N LEU A 165 1.40 -4.23 6.95
CA LEU A 165 2.04 -4.06 8.25
C LEU A 165 3.09 -2.94 8.22
N ALA A 166 3.88 -2.87 7.14
CA ALA A 166 4.88 -1.83 6.94
C ALA A 166 4.28 -0.42 6.89
N HIS A 167 3.08 -0.25 6.35
CA HIS A 167 2.38 1.05 6.39
C HIS A 167 2.17 1.53 7.82
N GLY A 168 1.63 0.65 8.69
CA GLY A 168 1.47 0.97 10.10
C GLY A 168 2.81 1.23 10.77
N ALA A 169 3.75 0.31 10.63
CA ALA A 169 5.05 0.37 11.29
C ALA A 169 5.83 1.65 10.96
N ASP A 170 5.92 2.00 9.67
CA ASP A 170 6.68 3.16 9.22
C ASP A 170 6.06 4.50 9.67
N SER A 171 4.73 4.54 9.86
CA SER A 171 4.02 5.74 10.31
C SER A 171 4.19 6.04 11.81
N LEU A 172 4.69 5.08 12.61
CA LEU A 172 4.77 5.23 14.07
C LEU A 172 5.85 6.20 14.56
N TYR A 173 6.88 6.41 13.75
CA TYR A 173 8.07 7.18 14.15
C TYR A 173 8.35 8.41 13.27
N THR A 174 7.46 8.76 12.35
CA THR A 174 7.59 10.00 11.58
C THR A 174 7.23 11.23 12.44
N PRO A 175 7.65 12.44 12.06
CA PRO A 175 7.25 13.67 12.76
C PRO A 175 5.75 13.99 12.65
N PHE A 176 5.00 13.27 11.82
CA PHE A 176 3.56 13.40 11.63
C PHE A 176 2.76 12.39 12.44
N ALA A 177 3.43 11.48 13.14
CA ALA A 177 2.77 10.51 14.01
C ALA A 177 1.87 11.23 15.04
N ASN A 178 0.66 10.74 15.18
CA ASN A 178 -0.36 11.32 16.05
C ASN A 178 -1.17 10.21 16.72
N PRO A 179 -1.93 10.49 17.79
CA PRO A 179 -2.64 9.43 18.51
C PRO A 179 -3.60 8.61 17.64
N VAL A 180 -4.19 9.19 16.60
CA VAL A 180 -5.11 8.48 15.71
C VAL A 180 -4.33 7.52 14.79
N SER A 181 -3.24 8.01 14.15
CA SER A 181 -2.38 7.15 13.32
C SER A 181 -1.72 6.04 14.14
N GLN A 182 -1.27 6.34 15.36
CA GLN A 182 -0.65 5.35 16.23
C GLN A 182 -1.64 4.26 16.66
N MET A 183 -2.85 4.62 17.10
CA MET A 183 -3.89 3.63 17.44
C MET A 183 -4.24 2.74 16.26
N THR A 184 -4.39 3.30 15.08
CA THR A 184 -4.75 2.54 13.88
C THR A 184 -3.59 1.68 13.39
N ALA A 185 -2.35 2.16 13.47
CA ALA A 185 -1.14 1.40 13.15
C ALA A 185 -0.98 0.16 14.05
N LEU A 186 -1.06 0.36 15.37
CA LEU A 186 -0.86 -0.73 16.34
C LEU A 186 -2.00 -1.75 16.27
N ARG A 187 -3.25 -1.30 16.15
CA ARG A 187 -4.37 -2.23 15.98
C ARG A 187 -4.29 -2.96 14.63
N GLY A 188 -3.88 -2.28 13.57
CA GLY A 188 -3.64 -2.90 12.26
C GLY A 188 -2.57 -3.99 12.33
N ALA A 189 -1.43 -3.69 12.97
CA ALA A 189 -0.34 -4.64 13.17
C ALA A 189 -0.77 -5.88 13.98
N GLU A 190 -1.51 -5.70 15.07
CA GLU A 190 -2.04 -6.79 15.89
C GLU A 190 -2.97 -7.71 15.09
N LEU A 191 -3.92 -7.14 14.33
CA LEU A 191 -4.85 -7.91 13.51
C LEU A 191 -4.14 -8.69 12.40
N ILE A 192 -3.16 -8.08 11.74
CA ILE A 192 -2.35 -8.73 10.71
C ILE A 192 -1.55 -9.88 11.32
N ALA A 193 -0.81 -9.63 12.40
CA ALA A 193 0.03 -10.64 13.04
C ALA A 193 -0.79 -11.83 13.53
N THR A 194 -1.86 -11.57 14.29
CA THR A 194 -2.74 -12.63 14.80
C THR A 194 -3.32 -13.47 13.68
N SER A 195 -3.78 -12.83 12.58
CA SER A 195 -4.33 -13.58 11.44
C SER A 195 -3.28 -14.39 10.69
N LEU A 196 -2.04 -13.92 10.59
CA LEU A 196 -0.96 -14.65 9.93
C LEU A 196 -0.42 -15.82 10.77
N ASP A 197 -0.63 -15.81 12.09
CA ASP A 197 -0.32 -16.94 12.98
C ASP A 197 -1.29 -18.10 12.81
N GLU A 198 -2.50 -17.83 12.34
CA GLU A 198 -3.49 -18.87 12.08
C GLU A 198 -3.10 -19.69 10.84
N ALA A 199 -3.46 -20.97 10.84
CA ALA A 199 -3.29 -21.82 9.66
C ALA A 199 -4.09 -21.24 8.47
N PRO A 200 -3.61 -21.36 7.23
CA PRO A 200 -4.27 -20.73 6.07
C PRO A 200 -5.76 -21.06 5.92
N ALA A 201 -6.16 -22.28 6.28
CA ALA A 201 -7.57 -22.72 6.21
C ALA A 201 -8.45 -22.14 7.32
N GLU A 202 -7.86 -21.74 8.43
CA GLU A 202 -8.55 -21.21 9.63
C GLU A 202 -8.42 -19.70 9.75
N ARG A 203 -7.64 -19.08 8.88
CA ARG A 203 -7.29 -17.65 8.95
C ARG A 203 -8.51 -16.75 8.94
N ASN A 204 -8.55 -15.83 9.89
CA ASN A 204 -9.55 -14.78 9.94
C ASN A 204 -9.26 -13.72 8.86
N ARG A 205 -9.78 -13.96 7.64
CA ARG A 205 -9.59 -13.09 6.48
C ARG A 205 -10.17 -11.68 6.71
N ALA A 206 -11.27 -11.59 7.45
CA ALA A 206 -11.87 -10.29 7.77
C ALA A 206 -10.96 -9.47 8.70
N ALA A 207 -10.38 -10.09 9.72
CA ALA A 207 -9.42 -9.41 10.59
C ALA A 207 -8.16 -8.98 9.83
N LEU A 208 -7.64 -9.83 8.92
CA LEU A 208 -6.49 -9.52 8.08
C LEU A 208 -6.76 -8.31 7.16
N ALA A 209 -7.89 -8.30 6.47
CA ALA A 209 -8.30 -7.19 5.60
C ALA A 209 -8.54 -5.90 6.42
N GLN A 210 -9.19 -6.01 7.58
CA GLN A 210 -9.38 -4.86 8.49
C GLN A 210 -8.04 -4.29 8.95
N GLY A 211 -7.07 -5.15 9.28
CA GLY A 211 -5.70 -4.73 9.64
C GLY A 211 -5.04 -3.93 8.53
N SER A 212 -5.23 -4.33 7.26
CA SER A 212 -4.73 -3.58 6.10
C SER A 212 -5.36 -2.19 5.98
N ILE A 213 -6.68 -2.08 6.11
CA ILE A 213 -7.40 -0.79 6.06
C ILE A 213 -6.90 0.15 7.17
N LEU A 214 -6.75 -0.35 8.40
CA LEU A 214 -6.24 0.45 9.52
C LEU A 214 -4.79 0.91 9.29
N SER A 215 -3.93 0.03 8.79
CA SER A 215 -2.53 0.37 8.47
C SER A 215 -2.43 1.38 7.32
N GLY A 216 -3.29 1.23 6.30
CA GLY A 216 -3.40 2.20 5.20
C GLY A 216 -3.88 3.58 5.68
N TYR A 217 -4.80 3.63 6.64
CA TYR A 217 -5.21 4.87 7.29
C TYR A 217 -4.07 5.49 8.11
N ALA A 218 -3.29 4.67 8.80
CA ALA A 218 -2.16 5.13 9.61
C ALA A 218 -1.11 5.85 8.75
N ILE A 219 -0.68 5.25 7.63
CA ILE A 219 0.34 5.85 6.76
C ILE A 219 -0.18 7.11 6.05
N ASP A 220 -1.46 7.15 5.69
CA ASP A 220 -2.08 8.33 5.10
C ASP A 220 -2.08 9.54 6.05
N SER A 221 -2.27 9.28 7.35
CA SER A 221 -2.28 10.29 8.41
C SER A 221 -0.89 10.58 8.99
N GLY A 222 -0.04 9.56 9.11
CA GLY A 222 1.27 9.63 9.76
C GLY A 222 2.45 9.75 8.78
N SER A 223 2.23 9.69 7.46
CA SER A 223 3.29 9.65 6.44
C SER A 223 4.17 8.40 6.56
N PHE A 224 5.26 8.35 5.80
CA PHE A 224 6.24 7.27 5.77
C PHE A 224 7.66 7.80 5.78
N SER A 225 8.63 6.93 6.03
CA SER A 225 10.03 7.30 6.04
C SER A 225 10.95 6.14 5.59
N LEU A 226 11.87 5.67 6.43
CA LEU A 226 12.96 4.74 6.08
C LEU A 226 12.51 3.55 5.24
N HIS A 227 11.56 2.76 5.74
CA HIS A 227 11.18 1.50 5.08
C HIS A 227 10.68 1.75 3.66
N HIS A 228 9.72 2.67 3.50
CA HIS A 228 9.14 2.96 2.19
C HIS A 228 10.09 3.70 1.26
N VAL A 229 10.98 4.56 1.78
CA VAL A 229 12.05 5.18 0.98
C VAL A 229 12.95 4.11 0.38
N VAL A 230 13.40 3.14 1.19
CA VAL A 230 14.24 2.04 0.72
C VAL A 230 13.49 1.18 -0.30
N CYS A 231 12.31 0.66 0.05
CA CYS A 231 11.56 -0.25 -0.82
C CYS A 231 11.17 0.37 -2.17
N GLN A 232 10.59 1.57 -2.14
CA GLN A 232 10.17 2.25 -3.38
C GLN A 232 11.35 2.57 -4.29
N THR A 233 12.51 2.90 -3.71
CA THR A 233 13.71 3.22 -4.48
C THR A 233 14.33 1.95 -5.06
N LEU A 234 14.43 0.86 -4.28
CA LEU A 234 14.91 -0.43 -4.79
C LEU A 234 14.05 -0.93 -5.95
N VAL A 235 12.72 -0.94 -5.80
CA VAL A 235 11.81 -1.36 -6.88
C VAL A 235 12.01 -0.52 -8.15
N ARG A 236 12.19 0.78 -8.01
CA ARG A 236 12.35 1.69 -9.14
C ARG A 236 13.70 1.54 -9.85
N VAL A 237 14.78 1.35 -9.11
CA VAL A 237 16.16 1.40 -9.62
C VAL A 237 16.73 -0.01 -9.84
N CYS A 238 16.49 -0.92 -8.89
CA CYS A 238 17.01 -2.29 -8.96
C CYS A 238 16.00 -3.30 -9.51
N GLY A 239 14.72 -2.95 -9.60
CA GLY A 239 13.66 -3.88 -10.01
C GLY A 239 13.09 -4.69 -8.84
N GLY A 240 12.39 -5.76 -9.18
CA GLY A 240 11.69 -6.62 -8.21
C GLY A 240 10.21 -6.25 -8.02
N ALA A 241 9.45 -7.20 -7.47
CA ALA A 241 8.04 -7.00 -7.19
C ALA A 241 7.85 -6.22 -5.89
N HIS A 242 7.01 -5.18 -5.91
CA HIS A 242 6.85 -4.24 -4.80
C HIS A 242 6.56 -4.94 -3.45
N ALA A 243 5.57 -5.84 -3.40
CA ALA A 243 5.20 -6.52 -2.16
C ALA A 243 6.33 -7.43 -1.64
N SER A 244 7.04 -8.11 -2.53
CA SER A 244 8.14 -9.01 -2.16
C SER A 244 9.36 -8.25 -1.63
N VAL A 245 9.71 -7.12 -2.24
CA VAL A 245 10.78 -6.23 -1.76
C VAL A 245 10.42 -5.67 -0.38
N ASN A 246 9.17 -5.24 -0.18
CA ASN A 246 8.69 -4.78 1.12
C ASN A 246 8.82 -5.89 2.20
N ALA A 247 8.40 -7.11 1.89
CA ALA A 247 8.48 -8.23 2.83
C ALA A 247 9.93 -8.58 3.21
N ALA A 248 10.90 -8.44 2.29
CA ALA A 248 12.31 -8.68 2.56
C ALA A 248 12.96 -7.58 3.41
N ILE A 249 12.60 -6.31 3.16
CA ILE A 249 13.22 -5.16 3.84
C ILE A 249 12.60 -4.90 5.21
N LEU A 250 11.30 -5.10 5.41
CA LEU A 250 10.60 -4.72 6.64
C LEU A 250 11.26 -5.24 7.92
N PRO A 251 11.66 -6.53 8.03
CA PRO A 251 12.29 -7.05 9.25
C PRO A 251 13.57 -6.28 9.63
N ARG A 252 14.40 -5.98 8.64
CA ARG A 252 15.69 -5.28 8.81
C ARG A 252 15.47 -3.81 9.15
N ALA A 253 14.54 -3.16 8.47
CA ALA A 253 14.19 -1.78 8.75
C ALA A 253 13.65 -1.59 10.17
N MET A 254 12.79 -2.49 10.66
CA MET A 254 12.27 -2.41 12.02
C MET A 254 13.32 -2.73 13.09
N SER A 255 14.20 -3.71 12.82
CA SER A 255 15.36 -3.98 13.69
C SER A 255 16.30 -2.77 13.78
N PHE A 256 16.60 -2.13 12.64
CA PHE A 256 17.40 -0.91 12.58
C PHE A 256 16.76 0.25 13.36
N MET A 257 15.44 0.38 13.32
CA MET A 257 14.70 1.45 14.00
C MET A 257 14.47 1.18 15.48
N ALA A 258 14.64 -0.05 15.98
CA ALA A 258 14.30 -0.42 17.34
C ALA A 258 15.01 0.46 18.41
N SER A 259 16.28 0.79 18.21
CA SER A 259 17.04 1.68 19.10
C SER A 259 16.85 3.18 18.82
N ARG A 260 16.44 3.55 17.61
CA ARG A 260 16.29 4.94 17.17
C ARG A 260 14.90 5.53 17.44
N ALA A 261 13.89 4.68 17.50
CA ALA A 261 12.51 5.08 17.70
C ALA A 261 11.80 4.18 18.73
N PRO A 262 12.32 4.04 19.97
CA PRO A 262 11.76 3.10 20.94
C PRO A 262 10.28 3.38 21.23
N ASP A 263 9.88 4.65 21.33
CA ASP A 263 8.48 5.05 21.60
C ASP A 263 7.47 4.50 20.58
N GLY A 264 7.89 4.26 19.33
CA GLY A 264 7.07 3.65 18.28
C GLY A 264 7.27 2.14 18.18
N LEU A 265 8.51 1.67 18.33
CA LEU A 265 8.87 0.27 18.06
C LEU A 265 8.57 -0.68 19.24
N GLU A 266 8.61 -0.23 20.49
CA GLU A 266 8.20 -1.06 21.65
C GLU A 266 6.70 -1.41 21.58
N PRO A 267 5.77 -0.46 21.34
CA PRO A 267 4.37 -0.79 21.12
C PRO A 267 4.12 -1.66 19.88
N LEU A 268 4.86 -1.44 18.78
CA LEU A 268 4.77 -2.27 17.58
C LEU A 268 5.18 -3.71 17.87
N ALA A 269 6.32 -3.91 18.53
CA ALA A 269 6.81 -5.24 18.92
C ALA A 269 5.77 -5.97 19.77
N THR A 270 5.17 -5.28 20.75
CA THR A 270 4.07 -5.81 21.56
C THR A 270 2.86 -6.20 20.70
N ALA A 271 2.46 -5.34 19.76
CA ALA A 271 1.31 -5.58 18.89
C ALA A 271 1.50 -6.80 17.98
N VAL A 272 2.72 -7.06 17.52
CA VAL A 272 3.02 -8.26 16.70
C VAL A 272 3.42 -9.48 17.55
N GLY A 273 3.36 -9.39 18.87
CA GLY A 273 3.58 -10.52 19.78
C GLY A 273 5.06 -10.84 20.05
N THR A 274 5.93 -9.82 20.15
CA THR A 274 7.36 -9.99 20.42
C THR A 274 7.93 -8.84 21.28
N THR A 275 9.24 -8.79 21.43
CA THR A 275 10.01 -7.69 22.04
C THR A 275 10.77 -6.92 20.95
N PRO A 276 11.26 -5.70 21.22
CA PRO A 276 12.08 -4.96 20.25
C PRO A 276 13.26 -5.75 19.71
N ASP A 277 13.98 -6.49 20.55
CA ASP A 277 15.12 -7.34 20.14
C ASP A 277 14.70 -8.53 19.26
N GLY A 278 13.46 -8.99 19.41
CA GLY A 278 12.89 -10.12 18.64
C GLY A 278 12.16 -9.71 17.36
N ILE A 279 12.06 -8.41 17.07
CA ILE A 279 11.16 -7.90 16.02
C ILE A 279 11.55 -8.41 14.62
N GLU A 280 12.84 -8.49 14.31
CA GLU A 280 13.30 -8.99 13.01
C GLU A 280 12.90 -10.45 12.79
N ALA A 281 13.20 -11.32 13.75
CA ALA A 281 12.86 -12.74 13.68
C ALA A 281 11.34 -12.94 13.56
N ARG A 282 10.57 -12.17 14.32
CA ARG A 282 9.10 -12.23 14.29
C ARG A 282 8.53 -11.80 12.94
N LEU A 283 9.02 -10.72 12.37
CA LEU A 283 8.55 -10.25 11.08
C LEU A 283 8.95 -11.18 9.92
N LEU A 284 10.12 -11.83 10.01
CA LEU A 284 10.50 -12.90 9.08
C LEU A 284 9.52 -14.08 9.15
N GLU A 285 9.18 -14.53 10.36
CA GLU A 285 8.21 -15.61 10.58
C GLU A 285 6.84 -15.25 10.00
N LEU A 286 6.29 -14.07 10.33
CA LEU A 286 5.02 -13.59 9.81
C LEU A 286 5.00 -13.50 8.28
N GLY A 287 6.11 -13.06 7.67
CA GLY A 287 6.29 -13.02 6.22
C GLY A 287 6.45 -14.39 5.57
N GLY A 288 6.53 -15.48 6.35
CA GLY A 288 6.79 -16.83 5.84
C GLY A 288 8.22 -16.99 5.32
N ASN A 289 9.18 -16.28 5.93
CA ASN A 289 10.58 -16.21 5.49
C ASN A 289 10.69 -15.81 4.01
N PRO A 290 10.37 -14.56 3.67
CA PRO A 290 10.34 -14.10 2.28
C PRO A 290 11.69 -14.33 1.59
N PRO A 291 11.69 -14.58 0.27
CA PRO A 291 12.92 -14.70 -0.51
C PRO A 291 13.81 -13.46 -0.35
N ARG A 292 15.11 -13.67 -0.43
CA ARG A 292 16.09 -12.57 -0.41
C ARG A 292 15.94 -11.70 -1.68
N LEU A 293 16.43 -10.47 -1.62
CA LEU A 293 16.34 -9.53 -2.75
C LEU A 293 16.94 -10.11 -4.02
N GLY A 294 18.11 -10.76 -3.93
CA GLY A 294 18.76 -11.39 -5.07
C GLY A 294 17.94 -12.49 -5.75
N ASP A 295 17.07 -13.17 -5.00
CA ASP A 295 16.19 -14.22 -5.53
C ASP A 295 14.91 -13.67 -6.18
N GLN A 296 14.69 -12.36 -6.09
CA GLN A 296 13.48 -11.67 -6.56
C GLN A 296 13.69 -10.92 -7.90
N GLY A 297 14.82 -11.11 -8.54
CA GLY A 297 15.15 -10.44 -9.80
C GLY A 297 15.57 -8.97 -9.63
N THR A 298 16.00 -8.57 -8.42
CA THR A 298 16.65 -7.28 -8.21
C THR A 298 18.08 -7.30 -8.75
N ASP A 299 18.48 -6.23 -9.45
CA ASP A 299 19.83 -6.09 -10.01
C ASP A 299 20.78 -5.41 -9.02
N PRO A 300 21.80 -6.13 -8.47
CA PRO A 300 22.75 -5.56 -7.52
C PRO A 300 23.65 -4.48 -8.14
N ASN A 301 23.83 -4.49 -9.46
CA ASN A 301 24.68 -3.49 -10.12
C ASN A 301 24.11 -2.08 -10.01
N ASN A 302 22.79 -1.96 -9.80
CA ASN A 302 22.11 -0.68 -9.64
C ASN A 302 22.04 -0.21 -8.18
N LEU A 303 22.57 -0.98 -7.21
CA LEU A 303 22.54 -0.61 -5.79
C LEU A 303 23.24 0.74 -5.49
N PRO A 304 24.41 1.07 -6.06
CA PRO A 304 25.02 2.37 -5.83
C PRO A 304 24.14 3.55 -6.24
N GLU A 305 23.44 3.44 -7.38
CA GLU A 305 22.48 4.44 -7.86
C GLU A 305 21.26 4.51 -6.93
N ALA A 306 20.75 3.36 -6.48
CA ALA A 306 19.62 3.31 -5.55
C ALA A 306 19.97 4.01 -4.22
N LEU A 307 21.15 3.78 -3.65
CA LEU A 307 21.61 4.44 -2.43
C LEU A 307 21.69 5.96 -2.60
N ASP A 308 22.26 6.46 -3.71
CA ASP A 308 22.29 7.89 -4.00
C ASP A 308 20.89 8.48 -4.13
N ALA A 309 19.99 7.76 -4.79
CA ALA A 309 18.60 8.18 -4.95
C ALA A 309 17.83 8.18 -3.61
N MET A 310 18.10 7.24 -2.70
CA MET A 310 17.50 7.21 -1.35
C MET A 310 17.90 8.43 -0.53
N LEU A 311 19.17 8.80 -0.55
CA LEU A 311 19.70 9.95 0.19
C LEU A 311 19.11 11.29 -0.29
N LEU A 312 18.61 11.35 -1.52
CA LEU A 312 17.96 12.54 -2.08
C LEU A 312 16.45 12.60 -1.76
N ARG A 313 15.87 11.55 -1.18
CA ARG A 313 14.45 11.51 -0.85
C ARG A 313 14.14 12.37 0.38
N PRO A 314 13.24 13.39 0.26
CA PRO A 314 12.91 14.24 1.41
C PRO A 314 12.27 13.47 2.57
N GLU A 315 11.56 12.38 2.28
CA GLU A 315 10.92 11.55 3.30
C GLU A 315 11.92 10.80 4.18
N LEU A 316 13.16 10.61 3.73
CA LEU A 316 14.22 10.03 4.57
C LEU A 316 14.53 10.91 5.79
N ALA A 317 14.38 12.23 5.66
CA ALA A 317 14.54 13.17 6.75
C ALA A 317 13.45 13.07 7.84
N PHE A 318 12.36 12.33 7.57
CA PHE A 318 11.33 12.05 8.57
C PHE A 318 11.71 10.88 9.50
N THR A 319 12.82 10.20 9.19
CA THR A 319 13.36 9.13 10.04
C THR A 319 14.07 9.75 11.25
N PRO A 320 13.76 9.36 12.48
CA PRO A 320 14.61 9.68 13.64
C PRO A 320 16.05 9.23 13.39
N GLU A 321 17.00 10.13 13.57
CA GLU A 321 18.41 9.88 13.24
C GLU A 321 18.56 9.26 11.83
N PRO A 322 18.34 10.05 10.76
CA PRO A 322 18.36 9.55 9.39
C PRO A 322 19.64 8.74 9.10
N PRO A 323 19.53 7.59 8.41
CA PRO A 323 20.68 6.72 8.17
C PRO A 323 21.70 7.36 7.25
N THR A 324 22.96 7.03 7.48
CA THR A 324 24.07 7.30 6.56
C THR A 324 24.01 6.36 5.35
N ARG A 325 24.80 6.62 4.31
CA ARG A 325 24.95 5.74 3.15
C ARG A 325 25.36 4.32 3.56
N ASP A 326 26.39 4.22 4.41
CA ASP A 326 26.92 2.93 4.86
C ASP A 326 25.89 2.13 5.66
N GLU A 327 25.07 2.79 6.47
CA GLU A 327 24.00 2.14 7.22
C GLU A 327 22.86 1.66 6.30
N LEU A 328 22.51 2.41 5.26
CA LEU A 328 21.56 1.97 4.24
C LEU A 328 22.09 0.75 3.47
N GLU A 329 23.35 0.75 3.09
CA GLU A 329 24.02 -0.36 2.43
C GLU A 329 23.98 -1.62 3.31
N GLN A 330 24.39 -1.52 4.59
CA GLN A 330 24.33 -2.64 5.54
C GLN A 330 22.92 -3.19 5.74
N LEU A 331 21.90 -2.31 5.83
CA LEU A 331 20.51 -2.72 5.97
C LEU A 331 20.03 -3.52 4.74
N ILE A 332 20.41 -3.06 3.55
CA ILE A 332 20.03 -3.70 2.29
C ILE A 332 20.78 -5.02 2.10
N ASP A 333 22.09 -5.05 2.38
CA ASP A 333 22.92 -6.25 2.29
C ASP A 333 22.39 -7.38 3.20
N ALA A 334 21.87 -7.05 4.37
CA ALA A 334 21.26 -8.02 5.27
C ALA A 334 19.98 -8.68 4.67
N ALA A 335 19.35 -8.04 3.68
CA ALA A 335 18.17 -8.55 2.97
C ALA A 335 18.52 -9.18 1.61
N TRP A 336 19.77 -9.03 1.14
CA TRP A 336 20.25 -9.50 -0.18
C TRP A 336 20.66 -10.99 -0.25
#